data_7f797fe0a9fbaa7795aafde672d27e23
#
_entry.id   7f797fe0a9fbaa7795aafde672d27e23
#
_cell.length_a   1.000
_cell.length_b   1.000
_cell.length_c   1.000
_cell.angle_alpha   90.00
_cell.angle_beta   90.00
_cell.angle_gamma   90.00
#
_symmetry.space_group_name_H-M   'P 1'
#
loop_
_entity.id
_entity.type
_entity.pdbx_description
1 polymer ?
#
loop_
_entity_poly.entity_id
_entity_poly.type
_entity_poly.pdbx_seq_one_letter_code
_entity_poly.pdbx_strand_id
1 'polypeptide(L)'
;MNDENLANSSDVPSIPGKYLRVLALAGVAALGLALGTASAQTIVDEWANVKTPPAPELKPVTIDSKTTALLMLDFMIHNCGKRPRCIASLPAVKKFLDEARAKGMLVVYATVPKGNIADTLKEVAPTGSEPIVSSGPDKFINTDLEKILKDKGIKSVITIGTAAHGAVLFTASAAGLRGWNVIVPVDGMSSDPYTEQYTAWHLANAPVLSARVTLTRFDLVKF
;
A
#
# COMPACT_ATOMS: atom_id res chain seq x y z
N MET A 1 -37.32 42.06 45.81
CA MET A 1 -38.11 43.29 45.56
C MET A 1 -38.31 43.37 44.08
N ASN A 2 -39.58 43.07 43.78
CA ASN A 2 -40.44 43.51 42.67
C ASN A 2 -40.04 43.05 41.24
N ASP A 3 -40.69 42.09 40.67
CA ASP A 3 -42.14 42.01 40.24
C ASP A 3 -42.38 42.62 38.85
N GLU A 4 -42.89 41.70 38.00
CA GLU A 4 -43.93 41.84 36.99
C GLU A 4 -43.71 42.68 35.74
N ASN A 5 -43.86 42.04 34.57
CA ASN A 5 -45.11 42.22 33.82
C ASN A 5 -45.22 41.16 32.67
N LEU A 6 -46.28 40.38 32.79
CA LEU A 6 -46.95 39.60 31.76
C LEU A 6 -47.70 40.54 30.82
N ALA A 7 -47.51 40.40 29.53
CA ALA A 7 -48.43 40.90 28.51
C ALA A 7 -48.91 39.76 27.63
N ASN A 8 -50.13 39.36 27.93
CA ASN A 8 -50.99 38.50 27.14
C ASN A 8 -51.53 39.27 25.93
N SER A 9 -51.44 38.73 24.72
CA SER A 9 -52.47 39.08 23.71
C SER A 9 -52.60 37.88 22.76
N SER A 10 -53.63 37.13 22.99
CA SER A 10 -54.33 36.25 22.10
C SER A 10 -55.02 37.04 21.00
N ASP A 11 -54.64 36.88 19.74
CA ASP A 11 -55.49 37.09 18.59
C ASP A 11 -55.05 36.20 17.45
N VAL A 12 -55.62 34.99 17.38
CA VAL A 12 -55.55 34.12 16.20
C VAL A 12 -56.92 34.21 15.51
N PRO A 13 -57.03 34.73 14.32
CA PRO A 13 -58.30 34.75 13.58
C PRO A 13 -58.78 33.33 13.27
N SER A 14 -60.00 33.01 13.69
CA SER A 14 -60.65 31.74 13.37
C SER A 14 -61.04 31.64 11.93
N ILE A 15 -60.52 30.60 11.24
CA ILE A 15 -60.84 30.24 9.86
C ILE A 15 -62.17 29.46 9.87
N PRO A 16 -63.18 29.89 9.06
CA PRO A 16 -64.48 29.21 9.03
C PRO A 16 -64.38 27.78 8.53
N GLY A 17 -64.97 26.85 9.27
CA GLY A 17 -64.88 25.39 9.10
C GLY A 17 -65.38 24.75 7.79
N LYS A 18 -65.54 25.51 6.73
CA LYS A 18 -65.92 24.98 5.41
C LYS A 18 -64.74 24.68 4.49
N TYR A 19 -63.52 25.15 4.80
CA TYR A 19 -62.35 24.93 3.98
C TYR A 19 -61.41 23.84 4.53
N LEU A 20 -61.75 23.26 5.69
CA LEU A 20 -60.88 22.27 6.35
C LEU A 20 -61.01 20.84 5.78
N ARG A 21 -61.97 20.58 4.87
CA ARG A 21 -62.18 19.24 4.31
C ARG A 21 -61.54 19.03 2.92
N VAL A 22 -61.07 20.06 2.25
CA VAL A 22 -60.49 19.94 0.91
C VAL A 22 -58.94 19.88 0.95
N LEU A 23 -58.28 20.35 2.04
CA LEU A 23 -56.85 20.33 2.18
C LEU A 23 -56.27 19.01 2.74
N ALA A 24 -57.11 18.16 3.32
CA ALA A 24 -56.66 16.89 3.92
C ALA A 24 -56.49 15.73 2.91
N LEU A 25 -57.03 15.87 1.69
CA LEU A 25 -56.94 14.83 0.66
C LEU A 25 -55.85 15.06 -0.38
N ALA A 26 -55.25 16.24 -0.44
CA ALA A 26 -54.15 16.54 -1.37
C ALA A 26 -52.76 16.29 -0.75
N GLY A 27 -52.67 16.13 0.56
CA GLY A 27 -51.40 15.94 1.27
C GLY A 27 -50.90 14.48 1.36
N VAL A 28 -51.74 13.50 1.08
CA VAL A 28 -51.37 12.08 1.22
C VAL A 28 -50.89 11.45 -0.09
N ALA A 29 -51.18 12.08 -1.23
CA ALA A 29 -50.74 11.55 -2.53
C ALA A 29 -49.33 11.95 -2.97
N ALA A 30 -48.69 12.92 -2.26
CA ALA A 30 -47.35 13.41 -2.64
C ALA A 30 -46.20 12.82 -1.80
N LEU A 31 -46.48 12.02 -0.77
CA LEU A 31 -45.43 11.40 0.08
C LEU A 31 -45.17 9.93 -0.20
N GLY A 32 -45.78 9.38 -1.24
CA GLY A 32 -45.71 7.95 -1.58
C GLY A 32 -44.69 7.55 -2.66
N LEU A 33 -43.90 8.49 -3.20
CA LEU A 33 -43.09 8.22 -4.42
C LEU A 33 -41.59 8.48 -4.29
N ALA A 34 -41.04 8.51 -3.11
CA ALA A 34 -39.59 8.72 -2.92
C ALA A 34 -38.93 7.73 -1.95
N LEU A 35 -39.49 6.53 -1.82
CA LEU A 35 -38.74 5.39 -1.29
C LEU A 35 -38.24 4.56 -2.49
N GLY A 36 -37.54 5.20 -3.40
CA GLY A 36 -36.56 4.51 -4.22
C GLY A 36 -35.58 3.89 -3.25
N THR A 37 -35.54 2.57 -3.16
CA THR A 37 -34.46 1.85 -2.49
C THR A 37 -33.18 2.32 -3.14
N ALA A 38 -32.44 3.23 -2.48
CA ALA A 38 -31.06 3.49 -2.84
C ALA A 38 -30.33 2.15 -2.62
N SER A 39 -30.30 1.32 -3.63
CA SER A 39 -29.43 0.17 -3.65
C SER A 39 -28.02 0.73 -3.56
N ALA A 40 -27.32 0.47 -2.46
CA ALA A 40 -25.93 0.87 -2.34
C ALA A 40 -25.18 0.16 -3.48
N GLN A 41 -24.66 0.94 -4.44
CA GLN A 41 -23.79 0.40 -5.47
C GLN A 41 -22.57 -0.22 -4.81
N THR A 42 -22.27 -1.45 -5.18
CA THR A 42 -21.11 -2.20 -4.68
C THR A 42 -20.09 -2.38 -5.79
N ILE A 43 -18.89 -2.83 -5.45
CA ILE A 43 -17.87 -3.17 -6.45
C ILE A 43 -18.35 -4.24 -7.44
N VAL A 44 -19.31 -5.09 -7.04
CA VAL A 44 -19.88 -6.12 -7.92
C VAL A 44 -20.62 -5.47 -9.11
N ASP A 45 -21.33 -4.38 -8.85
CA ASP A 45 -22.10 -3.66 -9.86
C ASP A 45 -21.20 -2.82 -10.78
N GLU A 46 -20.02 -2.40 -10.29
CA GLU A 46 -19.14 -1.46 -10.98
C GLU A 46 -17.87 -2.10 -11.53
N TRP A 47 -17.66 -3.40 -11.31
CA TRP A 47 -16.37 -4.07 -11.60
C TRP A 47 -15.82 -3.79 -13.01
N ALA A 48 -16.68 -3.83 -14.03
CA ALA A 48 -16.29 -3.59 -15.41
C ALA A 48 -16.00 -2.09 -15.73
N ASN A 49 -16.45 -1.19 -14.86
CA ASN A 49 -16.36 0.26 -15.06
C ASN A 49 -15.23 0.91 -14.25
N VAL A 50 -14.55 0.16 -13.38
CA VAL A 50 -13.43 0.66 -12.60
C VAL A 50 -12.29 1.07 -13.54
N LYS A 51 -11.95 2.36 -13.52
CA LYS A 51 -10.84 2.88 -14.31
C LYS A 51 -9.53 2.68 -13.55
N THR A 52 -8.49 2.30 -14.27
CA THR A 52 -7.13 2.25 -13.74
C THR A 52 -6.72 3.63 -13.24
N PRO A 53 -6.26 3.77 -11.98
CA PRO A 53 -5.72 5.02 -11.48
C PRO A 53 -4.51 5.48 -12.29
N PRO A 54 -4.19 6.79 -12.31
CA PRO A 54 -2.96 7.28 -12.92
C PRO A 54 -1.73 6.70 -12.24
N ALA A 55 -0.61 6.65 -12.97
CA ALA A 55 0.66 6.20 -12.41
C ALA A 55 1.04 7.08 -11.19
N PRO A 56 1.48 6.48 -10.08
CA PRO A 56 1.96 7.25 -8.94
C PRO A 56 3.25 7.99 -9.26
N GLU A 57 3.46 9.11 -8.59
CA GLU A 57 4.70 9.88 -8.70
C GLU A 57 5.90 9.09 -8.19
N LEU A 58 6.98 9.04 -8.99
CA LEU A 58 8.25 8.47 -8.57
C LEU A 58 9.19 9.59 -8.10
N LYS A 59 9.71 9.46 -6.88
CA LYS A 59 10.47 10.52 -6.21
C LYS A 59 11.95 10.19 -6.15
N PRO A 60 12.85 11.18 -6.34
CA PRO A 60 14.26 11.01 -6.03
C PRO A 60 14.46 10.78 -4.53
N VAL A 61 15.39 9.90 -4.19
CA VAL A 61 15.70 9.54 -2.80
C VAL A 61 17.21 9.59 -2.60
N THR A 62 17.65 10.29 -1.55
CA THR A 62 19.03 10.17 -1.02
C THR A 62 18.97 9.27 0.21
N ILE A 63 19.78 8.23 0.23
CA ILE A 63 19.80 7.23 1.30
C ILE A 63 21.11 7.31 2.09
N ASP A 64 21.01 7.02 3.39
CA ASP A 64 22.17 6.76 4.23
C ASP A 64 22.38 5.23 4.29
N SER A 65 23.45 4.74 3.69
CA SER A 65 23.75 3.31 3.65
C SER A 65 23.98 2.67 5.03
N LYS A 66 24.28 3.46 6.06
CA LYS A 66 24.47 2.94 7.43
C LYS A 66 23.14 2.65 8.15
N THR A 67 22.09 3.36 7.77
CA THR A 67 20.75 3.25 8.40
C THR A 67 19.68 2.75 7.44
N THR A 68 20.07 2.34 6.24
CA THR A 68 19.18 1.73 5.24
C THR A 68 19.60 0.28 4.97
N ALA A 69 18.63 -0.62 4.84
CA ALA A 69 18.86 -1.99 4.44
C ALA A 69 18.23 -2.29 3.09
N LEU A 70 18.89 -3.11 2.28
CA LEU A 70 18.36 -3.66 1.03
C LEU A 70 17.79 -5.06 1.29
N LEU A 71 16.51 -5.26 1.01
CA LEU A 71 15.83 -6.54 1.12
C LEU A 71 15.70 -7.18 -0.27
N MET A 72 16.43 -8.27 -0.49
CA MET A 72 16.47 -9.05 -1.72
C MET A 72 15.44 -10.18 -1.64
N LEU A 73 14.24 -9.97 -2.22
CA LEU A 73 13.08 -10.83 -1.98
C LEU A 73 12.89 -11.87 -3.10
N ASP A 74 13.15 -13.13 -2.78
CA ASP A 74 12.81 -14.32 -3.58
C ASP A 74 13.37 -14.33 -5.03
N PHE A 75 14.60 -13.83 -5.26
CA PHE A 75 15.30 -13.91 -6.54
C PHE A 75 15.77 -15.34 -6.88
N MET A 76 14.89 -16.31 -6.73
CA MET A 76 15.22 -17.73 -6.87
C MET A 76 14.86 -18.27 -8.26
N ILE A 77 15.54 -19.32 -8.71
CA ILE A 77 15.34 -19.98 -10.02
C ILE A 77 13.86 -20.32 -10.24
N HIS A 78 13.17 -20.88 -9.24
CA HIS A 78 11.77 -21.29 -9.38
C HIS A 78 10.76 -20.15 -9.20
N ASN A 79 11.19 -18.96 -8.78
CA ASN A 79 10.39 -17.74 -8.72
C ASN A 79 10.74 -16.77 -9.84
N CYS A 80 11.86 -16.05 -9.69
CA CYS A 80 12.34 -15.07 -10.66
C CYS A 80 12.67 -15.74 -12.00
N GLY A 81 13.32 -16.90 -11.98
CA GLY A 81 13.71 -17.63 -13.19
C GLY A 81 12.55 -18.02 -14.10
N LYS A 82 11.33 -18.07 -13.58
CA LYS A 82 10.11 -18.36 -14.35
C LYS A 82 9.34 -17.13 -14.81
N ARG A 83 9.84 -15.92 -14.50
CA ARG A 83 9.18 -14.64 -14.80
C ARG A 83 10.04 -13.80 -15.74
N PRO A 84 9.69 -13.67 -17.03
CA PRO A 84 10.49 -12.93 -18.00
C PRO A 84 10.82 -11.49 -17.54
N ARG A 85 9.89 -10.81 -16.90
CA ARG A 85 10.10 -9.45 -16.39
C ARG A 85 11.12 -9.41 -15.24
N CYS A 86 11.14 -10.44 -14.38
CA CYS A 86 12.16 -10.55 -13.34
C CYS A 86 13.55 -10.79 -13.94
N ILE A 87 13.65 -11.70 -14.89
CA ILE A 87 14.93 -11.95 -15.60
C ILE A 87 15.42 -10.67 -16.29
N ALA A 88 14.52 -9.93 -16.94
CA ALA A 88 14.86 -8.68 -17.60
C ALA A 88 15.36 -7.57 -16.64
N SER A 89 14.92 -7.58 -15.37
CA SER A 89 15.36 -6.61 -14.36
C SER A 89 16.72 -6.93 -13.75
N LEU A 90 17.23 -8.16 -13.86
CA LEU A 90 18.47 -8.60 -13.19
C LEU A 90 19.69 -7.71 -13.45
N PRO A 91 19.96 -7.20 -14.66
CA PRO A 91 21.14 -6.34 -14.86
C PRO A 91 21.08 -5.06 -14.01
N ALA A 92 19.88 -4.42 -13.90
CA ALA A 92 19.69 -3.24 -13.08
C ALA A 92 19.75 -3.57 -11.58
N VAL A 93 19.10 -4.66 -11.18
CA VAL A 93 19.14 -5.17 -9.79
C VAL A 93 20.58 -5.49 -9.38
N LYS A 94 21.35 -6.17 -10.23
CA LYS A 94 22.75 -6.48 -9.95
C LYS A 94 23.58 -5.21 -9.74
N LYS A 95 23.46 -4.25 -10.65
CA LYS A 95 24.19 -2.99 -10.54
C LYS A 95 23.88 -2.29 -9.21
N PHE A 96 22.60 -2.20 -8.83
CA PHE A 96 22.17 -1.58 -7.59
C PHE A 96 22.68 -2.35 -6.35
N LEU A 97 22.60 -3.69 -6.37
CA LEU A 97 23.12 -4.55 -5.32
C LEU A 97 24.64 -4.38 -5.13
N ASP A 98 25.40 -4.35 -6.23
CA ASP A 98 26.86 -4.15 -6.17
C ASP A 98 27.20 -2.78 -5.58
N GLU A 99 26.45 -1.74 -5.91
CA GLU A 99 26.63 -0.40 -5.36
C GLU A 99 26.26 -0.35 -3.87
N ALA A 100 25.13 -0.95 -3.47
CA ALA A 100 24.73 -1.07 -2.06
C ALA A 100 25.83 -1.78 -1.22
N ARG A 101 26.40 -2.87 -1.74
CA ARG A 101 27.51 -3.60 -1.12
C ARG A 101 28.76 -2.73 -1.00
N ALA A 102 29.13 -2.04 -2.08
CA ALA A 102 30.30 -1.15 -2.09
C ALA A 102 30.18 -0.01 -1.07
N LYS A 103 28.96 0.44 -0.77
CA LYS A 103 28.65 1.44 0.27
C LYS A 103 28.50 0.85 1.68
N GLY A 104 28.71 -0.45 1.85
CA GLY A 104 28.59 -1.12 3.14
C GLY A 104 27.15 -1.20 3.68
N MET A 105 26.16 -1.12 2.82
CA MET A 105 24.75 -1.24 3.20
C MET A 105 24.45 -2.67 3.69
N LEU A 106 23.59 -2.79 4.70
CA LEU A 106 23.05 -4.08 5.10
C LEU A 106 22.19 -4.65 3.97
N VAL A 107 22.58 -5.81 3.46
CA VAL A 107 21.77 -6.58 2.51
C VAL A 107 21.19 -7.79 3.22
N VAL A 108 19.89 -8.00 3.14
CA VAL A 108 19.21 -9.16 3.71
C VAL A 108 18.52 -9.93 2.59
N TYR A 109 18.80 -11.21 2.52
CA TYR A 109 18.16 -12.10 1.56
C TYR A 109 16.92 -12.76 2.14
N ALA A 110 15.94 -13.00 1.28
CA ALA A 110 14.76 -13.76 1.65
C ALA A 110 14.51 -14.91 0.68
N THR A 111 14.07 -16.02 1.22
CA THR A 111 13.61 -17.19 0.47
C THR A 111 12.16 -17.52 0.81
N VAL A 112 11.52 -18.31 -0.06
CA VAL A 112 10.21 -18.91 0.25
C VAL A 112 10.38 -19.97 1.37
N PRO A 113 9.29 -20.38 2.05
CA PRO A 113 9.35 -21.44 3.06
C PRO A 113 10.01 -22.71 2.49
N LYS A 114 10.98 -23.25 3.23
CA LYS A 114 11.80 -24.41 2.81
C LYS A 114 12.63 -24.17 1.51
N GLY A 115 12.73 -22.92 1.04
CA GLY A 115 13.59 -22.58 -0.09
C GLY A 115 15.07 -22.68 0.29
N ASN A 116 15.90 -23.16 -0.66
CA ASN A 116 17.34 -23.19 -0.49
C ASN A 116 17.94 -21.90 -1.02
N ILE A 117 18.73 -21.20 -0.25
CA ILE A 117 19.40 -19.96 -0.68
C ILE A 117 20.34 -20.19 -1.88
N ALA A 118 20.87 -21.39 -2.03
CA ALA A 118 21.68 -21.77 -3.17
C ALA A 118 20.92 -21.73 -4.52
N ASP A 119 19.58 -21.73 -4.48
CA ASP A 119 18.73 -21.58 -5.66
C ASP A 119 18.57 -20.12 -6.09
N THR A 120 19.22 -19.17 -5.40
CA THR A 120 19.24 -17.77 -5.84
C THR A 120 19.96 -17.65 -7.18
N LEU A 121 19.38 -16.84 -8.10
CA LEU A 121 20.01 -16.60 -9.41
C LEU A 121 21.42 -16.05 -9.22
N LYS A 122 22.37 -16.64 -9.94
CA LYS A 122 23.82 -16.39 -9.77
C LYS A 122 24.21 -14.92 -9.91
N GLU A 123 23.48 -14.17 -10.74
CA GLU A 123 23.72 -12.74 -11.00
C GLU A 123 23.58 -11.89 -9.74
N VAL A 124 22.72 -12.33 -8.80
CA VAL A 124 22.36 -11.62 -7.57
C VAL A 124 22.52 -12.49 -6.32
N ALA A 125 23.32 -13.54 -6.40
CA ALA A 125 23.54 -14.47 -5.29
C ALA A 125 24.18 -13.78 -4.08
N PRO A 126 23.89 -14.25 -2.85
CA PRO A 126 24.52 -13.73 -1.65
C PRO A 126 26.03 -14.04 -1.61
N THR A 127 26.76 -13.20 -0.90
CA THR A 127 28.22 -13.35 -0.70
C THR A 127 28.61 -14.29 0.44
N GLY A 128 27.62 -14.85 1.14
CA GLY A 128 27.81 -15.80 2.26
C GLY A 128 27.81 -15.17 3.66
N SER A 129 28.04 -13.86 3.78
CA SER A 129 27.99 -13.15 5.08
C SER A 129 26.67 -12.39 5.32
N GLU A 130 25.82 -12.34 4.31
CA GLU A 130 24.55 -11.59 4.35
C GLU A 130 23.48 -12.40 5.07
N PRO A 131 22.70 -11.80 5.99
CA PRO A 131 21.60 -12.46 6.67
C PRO A 131 20.57 -13.03 5.70
N ILE A 132 20.01 -14.19 6.05
CA ILE A 132 19.00 -14.87 5.24
C ILE A 132 17.79 -15.15 6.14
N VAL A 133 16.59 -14.82 5.62
CA VAL A 133 15.32 -15.16 6.26
C VAL A 133 14.47 -16.01 5.32
N SER A 134 13.65 -16.90 5.89
CA SER A 134 12.78 -17.79 5.11
C SER A 134 11.35 -17.71 5.62
N SER A 135 10.43 -17.19 4.79
CA SER A 135 9.03 -17.03 5.16
C SER A 135 8.12 -17.00 3.93
N GLY A 136 6.81 -16.94 4.19
CA GLY A 136 5.79 -16.62 3.20
C GLY A 136 5.98 -15.22 2.59
N PRO A 137 4.93 -14.63 2.02
CA PRO A 137 5.05 -13.32 1.36
C PRO A 137 5.50 -12.20 2.30
N ASP A 138 5.03 -12.16 3.53
CA ASP A 138 5.56 -11.25 4.56
C ASP A 138 6.81 -11.86 5.20
N LYS A 139 7.97 -11.25 4.97
CA LYS A 139 9.26 -11.74 5.45
C LYS A 139 9.53 -11.46 6.93
N PHE A 140 8.64 -10.75 7.61
CA PHE A 140 8.71 -10.56 9.06
C PHE A 140 8.07 -11.71 9.84
N ILE A 141 7.14 -12.46 9.22
CA ILE A 141 6.41 -13.53 9.92
C ILE A 141 7.32 -14.70 10.23
N ASN A 142 7.47 -15.00 11.54
CA ASN A 142 8.26 -16.12 12.07
C ASN A 142 9.72 -16.11 11.60
N THR A 143 10.33 -14.91 11.48
CA THR A 143 11.74 -14.72 11.15
C THR A 143 12.39 -13.71 12.07
N ASP A 144 13.72 -13.66 12.03
CA ASP A 144 14.52 -12.67 12.77
C ASP A 144 14.67 -11.33 12.00
N LEU A 145 13.95 -11.09 10.89
CA LEU A 145 14.14 -9.88 10.10
C LEU A 145 14.00 -8.60 10.93
N GLU A 146 12.96 -8.51 11.74
CA GLU A 146 12.74 -7.36 12.61
C GLU A 146 13.90 -7.14 13.58
N LYS A 147 14.39 -8.21 14.20
CA LYS A 147 15.54 -8.17 15.11
C LYS A 147 16.80 -7.75 14.39
N ILE A 148 17.10 -8.32 13.22
CA ILE A 148 18.27 -7.98 12.39
C ILE A 148 18.27 -6.47 12.07
N LEU A 149 17.14 -5.93 11.63
CA LEU A 149 17.02 -4.51 11.29
C LEU A 149 17.19 -3.61 12.51
N LYS A 150 16.58 -3.95 13.65
CA LYS A 150 16.70 -3.19 14.90
C LYS A 150 18.12 -3.20 15.46
N ASP A 151 18.75 -4.36 15.54
CA ASP A 151 20.11 -4.53 16.06
C ASP A 151 21.16 -3.73 15.25
N LYS A 152 20.90 -3.55 13.97
CA LYS A 152 21.74 -2.75 13.04
C LYS A 152 21.34 -1.27 12.98
N GLY A 153 20.36 -0.82 13.77
CA GLY A 153 19.91 0.57 13.79
C GLY A 153 19.27 1.04 12.48
N ILE A 154 18.68 0.13 11.71
CA ILE A 154 18.07 0.44 10.42
C ILE A 154 16.80 1.29 10.62
N LYS A 155 16.70 2.36 9.87
CA LYS A 155 15.56 3.30 9.86
C LYS A 155 14.73 3.20 8.57
N SER A 156 15.37 2.77 7.49
CA SER A 156 14.75 2.66 6.17
C SER A 156 15.04 1.29 5.55
N VAL A 157 14.10 0.75 4.79
CA VAL A 157 14.30 -0.48 4.02
C VAL A 157 14.00 -0.23 2.55
N ILE A 158 14.83 -0.77 1.67
CA ILE A 158 14.58 -0.85 0.24
C ILE A 158 14.06 -2.24 -0.05
N THR A 159 12.87 -2.37 -0.65
CA THR A 159 12.28 -3.67 -0.97
C THR A 159 12.26 -3.88 -2.48
N ILE A 160 12.96 -4.90 -2.96
CA ILE A 160 12.98 -5.32 -4.36
C ILE A 160 12.81 -6.84 -4.46
N GLY A 161 12.29 -7.32 -5.56
CA GLY A 161 12.12 -8.77 -5.76
C GLY A 161 10.86 -9.20 -6.50
N THR A 162 10.44 -10.44 -6.25
CA THR A 162 9.31 -11.07 -6.93
C THR A 162 8.54 -12.03 -5.98
N ALA A 163 7.21 -12.12 -6.09
CA ALA A 163 6.33 -11.38 -6.97
C ALA A 163 6.02 -9.99 -6.38
N ALA A 164 5.79 -8.99 -7.25
CA ALA A 164 5.44 -7.64 -6.84
C ALA A 164 4.27 -7.62 -5.84
N HIS A 165 3.14 -8.27 -6.18
CA HIS A 165 1.93 -8.38 -5.34
C HIS A 165 2.02 -9.45 -4.23
N GLY A 166 3.17 -10.08 -4.09
CA GLY A 166 3.49 -11.07 -3.07
C GLY A 166 4.57 -10.55 -2.12
N ALA A 167 5.80 -11.07 -2.26
CA ALA A 167 6.89 -10.77 -1.34
C ALA A 167 7.16 -9.27 -1.21
N VAL A 168 7.14 -8.50 -2.31
CA VAL A 168 7.39 -7.06 -2.26
C VAL A 168 6.25 -6.33 -1.53
N LEU A 169 5.00 -6.51 -1.96
CA LEU A 169 3.84 -5.84 -1.36
C LEU A 169 3.72 -6.13 0.14
N PHE A 170 3.74 -7.41 0.51
CA PHE A 170 3.51 -7.80 1.90
C PHE A 170 4.68 -7.39 2.81
N THR A 171 5.93 -7.55 2.36
CA THR A 171 7.09 -7.16 3.18
C THR A 171 7.21 -5.64 3.29
N ALA A 172 6.99 -4.89 2.21
CA ALA A 172 6.97 -3.42 2.23
C ALA A 172 5.87 -2.88 3.17
N SER A 173 4.66 -3.45 3.05
CA SER A 173 3.54 -3.08 3.94
C SER A 173 3.86 -3.41 5.40
N ALA A 174 4.36 -4.60 5.68
CA ALA A 174 4.73 -5.02 7.03
C ALA A 174 5.81 -4.13 7.64
N ALA A 175 6.80 -3.71 6.86
CA ALA A 175 7.82 -2.75 7.30
C ALA A 175 7.22 -1.39 7.63
N GLY A 176 6.40 -0.83 6.74
CA GLY A 176 5.75 0.46 6.94
C GLY A 176 4.83 0.48 8.16
N LEU A 177 4.04 -0.58 8.36
CA LEU A 177 3.16 -0.73 9.54
C LEU A 177 3.93 -0.88 10.85
N ARG A 178 5.19 -1.35 10.81
CA ARG A 178 6.10 -1.42 11.96
C ARG A 178 6.91 -0.13 12.18
N GLY A 179 6.71 0.88 11.34
CA GLY A 179 7.30 2.22 11.51
C GLY A 179 8.58 2.49 10.73
N TRP A 180 9.10 1.54 9.92
CA TRP A 180 10.21 1.82 9.01
C TRP A 180 9.76 2.71 7.85
N ASN A 181 10.69 3.57 7.36
CA ASN A 181 10.52 4.16 6.04
C ASN A 181 10.81 3.09 4.99
N VAL A 182 9.98 3.05 3.96
CA VAL A 182 10.08 2.03 2.91
C VAL A 182 10.34 2.71 1.57
N ILE A 183 11.36 2.27 0.89
CA ILE A 183 11.73 2.75 -0.43
C ILE A 183 11.50 1.59 -1.41
N VAL A 184 10.72 1.83 -2.46
CA VAL A 184 10.40 0.81 -3.45
C VAL A 184 10.77 1.30 -4.84
N PRO A 185 11.93 0.89 -5.36
CA PRO A 185 12.23 1.04 -6.78
C PRO A 185 11.26 0.18 -7.60
N VAL A 186 10.37 0.82 -8.36
CA VAL A 186 9.34 0.09 -9.12
C VAL A 186 9.92 -0.76 -10.25
N ASP A 187 11.11 -0.42 -10.73
CA ASP A 187 11.91 -1.21 -11.69
C ASP A 187 12.72 -2.32 -11.02
N GLY A 188 12.69 -2.41 -9.69
CA GLY A 188 13.27 -3.49 -8.89
C GLY A 188 12.25 -4.54 -8.43
N MET A 189 10.97 -4.34 -8.65
CA MET A 189 9.93 -5.34 -8.38
C MET A 189 9.40 -5.92 -9.69
N SER A 190 8.98 -7.18 -9.67
CA SER A 190 8.53 -7.85 -10.89
C SER A 190 7.40 -8.85 -10.68
N SER A 191 6.48 -8.87 -11.64
CA SER A 191 5.42 -9.87 -11.81
C SER A 191 4.81 -9.72 -13.22
N ASP A 192 3.48 -9.59 -13.33
CA ASP A 192 2.81 -9.13 -14.52
C ASP A 192 2.46 -7.62 -14.40
N PRO A 193 2.19 -6.93 -15.52
CA PRO A 193 1.97 -5.48 -15.52
C PRO A 193 0.87 -5.00 -14.58
N TYR A 194 -0.24 -5.73 -14.50
CA TYR A 194 -1.36 -5.35 -13.64
C TYR A 194 -0.98 -5.44 -12.16
N THR A 195 -0.35 -6.52 -11.75
CA THR A 195 0.03 -6.71 -10.34
C THR A 195 1.18 -5.81 -9.91
N GLU A 196 2.11 -5.44 -10.81
CA GLU A 196 3.12 -4.41 -10.54
C GLU A 196 2.46 -3.04 -10.33
N GLN A 197 1.52 -2.67 -11.21
CA GLN A 197 0.76 -1.43 -11.09
C GLN A 197 -0.08 -1.38 -9.81
N TYR A 198 -0.82 -2.46 -9.52
CA TYR A 198 -1.59 -2.60 -8.29
C TYR A 198 -0.69 -2.42 -7.05
N THR A 199 0.46 -3.09 -7.03
CA THR A 199 1.42 -3.00 -5.92
C THR A 199 1.89 -1.56 -5.71
N ALA A 200 2.30 -0.87 -6.78
CA ALA A 200 2.72 0.52 -6.71
C ALA A 200 1.59 1.43 -6.21
N TRP A 201 0.38 1.27 -6.77
CA TRP A 201 -0.77 2.05 -6.34
C TRP A 201 -1.12 1.80 -4.87
N HIS A 202 -1.18 0.54 -4.46
CA HIS A 202 -1.50 0.18 -3.07
C HIS A 202 -0.51 0.82 -2.09
N LEU A 203 0.78 0.66 -2.33
CA LEU A 203 1.83 1.18 -1.45
C LEU A 203 1.81 2.71 -1.36
N ALA A 204 1.44 3.40 -2.44
CA ALA A 204 1.34 4.86 -2.47
C ALA A 204 0.07 5.41 -1.82
N ASN A 205 -1.02 4.62 -1.72
CA ASN A 205 -2.33 5.13 -1.34
C ASN A 205 -2.94 4.48 -0.09
N ALA A 206 -2.49 3.30 0.31
CA ALA A 206 -3.05 2.62 1.47
C ALA A 206 -2.83 3.42 2.77
N PRO A 207 -3.84 3.44 3.68
CA PRO A 207 -3.72 4.11 4.97
C PRO A 207 -2.43 3.68 5.71
N VAL A 208 -1.82 4.62 6.42
CA VAL A 208 -0.51 4.47 7.10
C VAL A 208 0.66 4.32 6.13
N LEU A 209 0.57 3.47 5.11
CA LEU A 209 1.66 3.19 4.17
C LEU A 209 2.01 4.41 3.32
N SER A 210 1.03 5.18 2.84
CA SER A 210 1.24 6.38 2.04
C SER A 210 2.15 7.43 2.71
N ALA A 211 2.21 7.44 4.04
CA ALA A 211 3.10 8.31 4.81
C ALA A 211 4.49 7.70 5.06
N ARG A 212 4.70 6.42 4.74
CA ARG A 212 5.92 5.67 5.02
C ARG A 212 6.63 5.16 3.78
N VAL A 213 5.90 5.00 2.67
CA VAL A 213 6.44 4.44 1.43
C VAL A 213 6.79 5.56 0.45
N THR A 214 7.98 5.47 -0.11
CA THR A 214 8.41 6.28 -1.25
C THR A 214 8.62 5.36 -2.44
N LEU A 215 7.85 5.59 -3.50
CA LEU A 215 8.08 4.95 -4.79
C LEU A 215 9.16 5.71 -5.55
N THR A 216 10.08 4.98 -6.14
CA THR A 216 11.22 5.53 -6.88
C THR A 216 11.61 4.62 -8.04
N ARG A 217 12.75 4.89 -8.69
CA ARG A 217 13.45 4.01 -9.63
C ARG A 217 14.92 3.94 -9.23
N PHE A 218 15.64 2.93 -9.70
CA PHE A 218 17.06 2.78 -9.36
C PHE A 218 17.90 4.02 -9.71
N ASP A 219 17.64 4.66 -10.86
CA ASP A 219 18.37 5.85 -11.32
C ASP A 219 18.03 7.14 -10.54
N LEU A 220 16.98 7.11 -9.71
CA LEU A 220 16.58 8.21 -8.82
C LEU A 220 17.09 8.02 -7.38
N VAL A 221 17.72 6.89 -7.08
CA VAL A 221 18.33 6.63 -5.76
C VAL A 221 19.78 7.10 -5.77
N LYS A 222 20.14 7.93 -4.77
CA LYS A 222 21.51 8.38 -4.52
C LYS A 222 22.01 7.82 -3.18
N PHE A 223 23.24 7.28 -3.18
CA PHE A 223 23.91 6.77 -2.00
C PHE A 223 24.76 7.83 -1.34
#